data_5af8f34c2487ac8b5945478621725d3f
#
_entry.id   5af8f34c2487ac8b5945478621725d3f
#
_cell.length_a   1.000
_cell.length_b   1.000
_cell.length_c   1.000
_cell.angle_alpha   90.00
_cell.angle_beta   90.00
_cell.angle_gamma   90.00
#
_symmetry.space_group_name_H-M   'P 1'
#
loop_
_entity.id
_entity.type
_entity.pdbx_description
1 polymer ?
#
loop_
_entity_poly.entity_id
_entity_poly.type
_entity_poly.pdbx_seq_one_letter_code
_entity_poly.pdbx_strand_id
1 'polypeptide(L)'
;AGRPHRIAVTDLIEQQRNLPRHITRVVVAVAHGPGVAELLEESGAVVVRTPPRGRPSTRDFVRAVTSCGAREALLLPSDADSTPVAKAAAEFLRDDDIRVAVVPSRSIVQTLAAVAVHDAASSFDDDVVTMARASSATRYGGVTVASKEAITTAGRCQVGDVLGLVDGDIVEIGADVTAVCQRVIERMSSSTSELVTLVTVLDCPPDLVPAVAAHLQSALVDLEVVAGGQPYWPVIIGVE
;
A
#
# COMPACT_ATOMS: atom_id res chain seq x y z
N ALA A 1 -51.22 -36.88 20.63
CA ALA A 1 -50.75 -35.54 20.32
C ALA A 1 -49.60 -35.22 21.29
N GLY A 2 -48.35 -35.32 20.83
CA GLY A 2 -47.18 -35.01 21.63
C GLY A 2 -46.95 -33.49 21.63
N ARG A 3 -46.63 -32.91 22.78
CA ARG A 3 -46.26 -31.50 22.91
C ARG A 3 -44.77 -31.37 22.47
N PRO A 4 -44.42 -30.43 21.59
CA PRO A 4 -43.04 -30.20 21.22
C PRO A 4 -42.27 -29.65 22.42
N HIS A 5 -41.19 -30.34 22.79
CA HIS A 5 -40.24 -29.89 23.81
C HIS A 5 -39.04 -29.19 23.11
N ARG A 6 -38.82 -27.91 23.44
CA ARG A 6 -37.73 -27.03 23.01
C ARG A 6 -37.66 -26.81 21.50
N ILE A 7 -38.30 -25.77 21.05
CA ILE A 7 -38.02 -25.14 19.76
C ILE A 7 -36.87 -24.14 20.02
N ALA A 8 -35.66 -24.44 19.58
CA ALA A 8 -34.59 -23.46 19.51
C ALA A 8 -34.67 -22.77 18.14
N VAL A 9 -35.06 -21.50 18.13
CA VAL A 9 -34.95 -20.65 16.95
C VAL A 9 -33.50 -20.11 16.96
N THR A 10 -32.67 -20.69 16.15
CA THR A 10 -31.29 -20.19 15.97
C THR A 10 -31.30 -19.26 14.78
N ASP A 11 -30.83 -18.03 14.97
CA ASP A 11 -30.65 -17.09 13.88
C ASP A 11 -29.50 -17.59 13.01
N LEU A 12 -29.80 -18.08 11.82
CA LEU A 12 -28.83 -18.57 10.83
C LEU A 12 -27.85 -17.48 10.39
N ILE A 13 -28.26 -16.21 10.45
CA ILE A 13 -27.43 -15.08 10.12
C ILE A 13 -26.35 -14.86 11.22
N GLU A 14 -26.74 -15.04 12.48
CA GLU A 14 -25.82 -14.95 13.63
C GLU A 14 -24.88 -16.16 13.70
N GLN A 15 -25.36 -17.36 13.35
CA GLN A 15 -24.51 -18.55 13.20
C GLN A 15 -23.53 -18.41 12.03
N GLN A 16 -23.92 -17.85 10.90
CA GLN A 16 -23.00 -17.60 9.78
C GLN A 16 -21.94 -16.54 10.11
N ARG A 17 -22.25 -15.58 10.99
CA ARG A 17 -21.26 -14.60 11.48
C ARG A 17 -20.25 -15.21 12.45
N ASN A 18 -20.63 -16.26 13.18
CA ASN A 18 -19.81 -16.92 14.21
C ASN A 18 -19.12 -18.20 13.74
N LEU A 19 -19.37 -18.66 12.51
CA LEU A 19 -18.52 -19.69 11.90
C LEU A 19 -17.14 -19.09 11.65
N PRO A 20 -16.03 -19.74 12.09
CA PRO A 20 -14.71 -19.32 11.69
C PRO A 20 -14.72 -19.31 10.15
N ARG A 21 -14.64 -18.12 9.56
CA ARG A 21 -14.36 -17.99 8.13
C ARG A 21 -13.02 -18.70 7.94
N HIS A 22 -13.02 -19.87 7.35
CA HIS A 22 -11.82 -20.45 6.82
C HIS A 22 -11.32 -19.48 5.74
N ILE A 23 -10.46 -18.56 6.14
CA ILE A 23 -9.77 -17.68 5.22
C ILE A 23 -8.86 -18.60 4.42
N THR A 24 -9.30 -18.99 3.24
CA THR A 24 -8.50 -19.83 2.35
C THR A 24 -7.30 -19.07 1.84
N ARG A 25 -7.47 -17.75 1.56
CA ARG A 25 -6.43 -16.83 1.07
C ARG A 25 -6.37 -15.58 1.95
N VAL A 26 -5.16 -15.16 2.31
CA VAL A 26 -4.90 -13.92 3.04
C VAL A 26 -3.99 -13.00 2.23
N VAL A 27 -4.31 -11.72 2.22
CA VAL A 27 -3.42 -10.66 1.73
C VAL A 27 -2.72 -10.05 2.94
N VAL A 28 -1.39 -10.05 2.92
CA VAL A 28 -0.57 -9.45 3.99
C VAL A 28 0.22 -8.29 3.41
N ALA A 29 -0.01 -7.08 3.93
CA ALA A 29 0.64 -5.86 3.46
C ALA A 29 1.42 -5.16 4.58
N VAL A 30 2.54 -4.52 4.22
CA VAL A 30 3.31 -3.69 5.16
C VAL A 30 2.78 -2.26 5.13
N ALA A 31 2.62 -1.64 6.29
CA ALA A 31 2.25 -0.24 6.40
C ALA A 31 3.13 0.53 7.38
N HIS A 32 3.54 1.74 6.98
CA HIS A 32 4.37 2.65 7.76
C HIS A 32 3.60 3.87 8.30
N GLY A 33 2.29 3.83 8.34
CA GLY A 33 1.45 4.91 8.85
C GLY A 33 0.10 4.38 9.32
N PRO A 34 -0.53 5.01 10.32
CA PRO A 34 -1.79 4.52 10.88
C PRO A 34 -2.93 4.59 9.87
N GLY A 35 -3.06 5.67 9.10
CA GLY A 35 -4.17 5.81 8.15
C GLY A 35 -4.08 4.86 6.97
N VAL A 36 -2.86 4.60 6.44
CA VAL A 36 -2.68 3.56 5.42
C VAL A 36 -2.99 2.18 5.98
N ALA A 37 -2.57 1.93 7.23
CA ALA A 37 -2.85 0.64 7.87
C ALA A 37 -4.35 0.40 8.02
N GLU A 38 -5.11 1.40 8.44
CA GLU A 38 -6.57 1.34 8.56
C GLU A 38 -7.23 1.08 7.20
N LEU A 39 -6.83 1.81 6.17
CA LEU A 39 -7.35 1.62 4.81
C LEU A 39 -7.11 0.20 4.27
N LEU A 40 -5.92 -0.35 4.48
CA LEU A 40 -5.59 -1.72 4.09
C LEU A 40 -6.40 -2.76 4.88
N GLU A 41 -6.61 -2.54 6.20
CA GLU A 41 -7.43 -3.41 7.05
C GLU A 41 -8.90 -3.36 6.64
N GLU A 42 -9.45 -2.19 6.32
CA GLU A 42 -10.80 -2.02 5.79
C GLU A 42 -10.99 -2.74 4.45
N SER A 43 -9.93 -2.79 3.63
CA SER A 43 -9.91 -3.56 2.38
C SER A 43 -9.73 -5.07 2.60
N GLY A 44 -9.66 -5.54 3.84
CA GLY A 44 -9.57 -6.96 4.21
C GLY A 44 -8.14 -7.52 4.26
N ALA A 45 -7.12 -6.71 4.11
CA ALA A 45 -5.74 -7.14 4.26
C ALA A 45 -5.32 -7.26 5.74
N VAL A 46 -4.45 -8.20 6.03
CA VAL A 46 -3.75 -8.29 7.32
C VAL A 46 -2.52 -7.39 7.25
N VAL A 47 -2.42 -6.42 8.17
CA VAL A 47 -1.38 -5.42 8.11
C VAL A 47 -0.23 -5.72 9.05
N VAL A 48 0.98 -5.79 8.51
CA VAL A 48 2.22 -5.76 9.28
C VAL A 48 2.58 -4.29 9.53
N ARG A 49 2.21 -3.79 10.71
CA ARG A 49 2.52 -2.44 11.15
C ARG A 49 3.97 -2.34 11.59
N THR A 50 4.71 -1.40 11.05
CA THR A 50 6.11 -1.15 11.43
C THR A 50 6.23 0.17 12.17
N PRO A 51 7.11 0.27 13.19
CA PRO A 51 7.39 1.57 13.81
C PRO A 51 8.08 2.51 12.81
N PRO A 52 8.10 3.83 13.05
CA PRO A 52 8.58 4.82 12.08
C PRO A 52 9.97 4.57 11.48
N ARG A 53 10.89 3.95 12.18
CA ARG A 53 12.22 3.56 11.69
C ARG A 53 12.43 2.05 11.64
N GLY A 54 11.34 1.30 11.87
CA GLY A 54 11.38 -0.15 11.87
C GLY A 54 11.22 -0.71 10.46
N ARG A 55 11.68 -1.95 10.31
CA ARG A 55 11.44 -2.77 9.13
C ARG A 55 10.69 -4.02 9.56
N PRO A 56 9.84 -4.60 8.70
CA PRO A 56 9.23 -5.87 8.99
C PRO A 56 10.31 -6.96 9.08
N SER A 57 10.10 -7.93 9.93
CA SER A 57 10.91 -9.14 9.97
C SER A 57 10.22 -10.30 9.24
N THR A 58 10.96 -11.33 8.85
CA THR A 58 10.41 -12.59 8.33
C THR A 58 9.35 -13.15 9.26
N ARG A 59 9.59 -13.09 10.59
CA ARG A 59 8.65 -13.55 11.61
C ARG A 59 7.33 -12.79 11.58
N ASP A 60 7.33 -11.50 11.28
CA ASP A 60 6.10 -10.69 11.25
C ASP A 60 5.20 -11.14 10.10
N PHE A 61 5.74 -11.39 8.92
CA PHE A 61 4.99 -11.96 7.80
C PHE A 61 4.48 -13.37 8.11
N VAL A 62 5.36 -14.25 8.61
CA VAL A 62 4.98 -15.62 8.97
C VAL A 62 3.85 -15.62 9.98
N ARG A 63 3.96 -14.80 11.05
CA ARG A 63 2.93 -14.70 12.08
C ARG A 63 1.62 -14.15 11.51
N ALA A 64 1.66 -13.15 10.63
CA ALA A 64 0.48 -12.60 10.00
C ALA A 64 -0.30 -13.67 9.21
N VAL A 65 0.39 -14.51 8.45
CA VAL A 65 -0.23 -15.60 7.67
C VAL A 65 -0.73 -16.71 8.59
N THR A 66 0.11 -17.22 9.49
CA THR A 66 -0.24 -18.39 10.32
C THR A 66 -1.35 -18.10 11.33
N SER A 67 -1.43 -16.87 11.85
CA SER A 67 -2.51 -16.46 12.76
C SER A 67 -3.91 -16.49 12.13
N CYS A 68 -3.99 -16.41 10.80
CA CYS A 68 -5.27 -16.49 10.07
C CYS A 68 -5.66 -17.93 9.71
N GLY A 69 -4.76 -18.90 9.86
CA GLY A 69 -4.99 -20.28 9.42
C GLY A 69 -5.14 -20.43 7.91
N ALA A 70 -4.66 -19.46 7.13
CA ALA A 70 -4.78 -19.44 5.68
C ALA A 70 -3.89 -20.51 5.04
N ARG A 71 -4.36 -21.08 3.93
CA ARG A 71 -3.59 -22.01 3.09
C ARG A 71 -2.95 -21.34 1.88
N GLU A 72 -3.39 -20.13 1.55
CA GLU A 72 -2.86 -19.28 0.49
C GLU A 72 -2.55 -17.89 1.05
N ALA A 73 -1.42 -17.31 0.66
CA ALA A 73 -1.00 -15.99 1.11
C ALA A 73 -0.40 -15.16 -0.02
N LEU A 74 -0.77 -13.88 -0.07
CA LEU A 74 -0.22 -12.86 -0.95
C LEU A 74 0.50 -11.84 -0.10
N LEU A 75 1.82 -11.70 -0.28
CA LEU A 75 2.66 -10.80 0.52
C LEU A 75 3.00 -9.55 -0.29
N LEU A 76 2.67 -8.37 0.23
CA LEU A 76 2.96 -7.06 -0.35
C LEU A 76 3.96 -6.31 0.55
N PRO A 77 5.23 -6.20 0.15
CA PRO A 77 6.27 -5.58 0.96
C PRO A 77 6.14 -4.06 1.11
N SER A 78 5.45 -3.36 0.18
CA SER A 78 5.19 -1.91 0.16
C SER A 78 6.45 -1.01 0.05
N ASP A 79 7.63 -1.60 0.02
CA ASP A 79 8.91 -0.92 -0.23
C ASP A 79 9.97 -1.91 -0.75
N ALA A 80 11.06 -1.35 -1.31
CA ALA A 80 12.14 -2.15 -1.89
C ALA A 80 12.94 -2.93 -0.83
N ASP A 81 13.11 -2.36 0.36
CA ASP A 81 13.91 -2.94 1.45
C ASP A 81 13.20 -4.12 2.12
N SER A 82 11.87 -4.12 2.15
CA SER A 82 11.04 -5.19 2.70
C SER A 82 10.86 -6.37 1.74
N THR A 83 11.15 -6.18 0.44
CA THR A 83 11.00 -7.25 -0.56
C THR A 83 11.84 -8.51 -0.26
N PRO A 84 13.13 -8.43 0.11
CA PRO A 84 13.91 -9.62 0.47
C PRO A 84 13.35 -10.35 1.69
N VAL A 85 12.80 -9.60 2.65
CA VAL A 85 12.20 -10.15 3.88
C VAL A 85 10.92 -10.91 3.56
N ALA A 86 10.05 -10.35 2.70
CA ALA A 86 8.85 -11.03 2.23
C ALA A 86 9.16 -12.30 1.45
N LYS A 87 10.22 -12.30 0.62
CA LYS A 87 10.68 -13.49 -0.10
C LYS A 87 11.15 -14.59 0.85
N ALA A 88 11.95 -14.24 1.85
CA ALA A 88 12.40 -15.19 2.87
C ALA A 88 11.22 -15.76 3.68
N ALA A 89 10.21 -14.94 4.01
CA ALA A 89 9.00 -15.41 4.65
C ALA A 89 8.20 -16.37 3.76
N ALA A 90 8.12 -16.08 2.46
CA ALA A 90 7.44 -16.95 1.50
C ALA A 90 8.11 -18.31 1.37
N GLU A 91 9.45 -18.40 1.41
CA GLU A 91 10.19 -19.67 1.42
C GLU A 91 9.84 -20.48 2.67
N PHE A 92 9.91 -19.85 3.84
CA PHE A 92 9.58 -20.51 5.11
C PHE A 92 8.14 -21.03 5.16
N LEU A 93 7.17 -20.25 4.67
CA LEU A 93 5.76 -20.63 4.67
C LEU A 93 5.45 -21.78 3.68
N ARG A 94 6.22 -21.90 2.60
CA ARG A 94 6.08 -23.03 1.65
C ARG A 94 6.52 -24.35 2.27
N ASP A 95 7.50 -24.33 3.18
CA ASP A 95 7.91 -25.53 3.93
C ASP A 95 6.80 -26.04 4.86
N ASP A 96 5.85 -25.17 5.23
CA ASP A 96 4.64 -25.46 6.01
C ASP A 96 3.40 -25.76 5.14
N ASP A 97 3.57 -26.14 3.85
CA ASP A 97 2.50 -26.43 2.88
C ASP A 97 1.53 -25.26 2.62
N ILE A 98 1.97 -24.02 2.84
CA ILE A 98 1.19 -22.81 2.51
C ILE A 98 1.60 -22.32 1.12
N ARG A 99 0.62 -22.14 0.23
CA ARG A 99 0.84 -21.55 -1.09
C ARG A 99 1.06 -20.04 -0.98
N VAL A 100 2.26 -19.56 -1.29
CA VAL A 100 2.63 -18.15 -1.09
C VAL A 100 3.17 -17.52 -2.36
N ALA A 101 2.70 -16.32 -2.66
CA ALA A 101 3.27 -15.43 -3.67
C ALA A 101 3.64 -14.09 -3.04
N VAL A 102 4.74 -13.50 -3.53
CA VAL A 102 5.11 -12.11 -3.22
C VAL A 102 4.71 -11.26 -4.41
N VAL A 103 3.74 -10.36 -4.21
CA VAL A 103 3.32 -9.38 -5.21
C VAL A 103 4.33 -8.21 -5.16
N PRO A 104 5.07 -7.94 -6.24
CA PRO A 104 6.06 -6.88 -6.24
C PRO A 104 5.41 -5.52 -5.99
N SER A 105 5.81 -4.83 -4.93
CA SER A 105 5.43 -3.45 -4.65
C SER A 105 6.61 -2.72 -4.02
N ARG A 106 6.95 -1.57 -4.55
CA ARG A 106 8.10 -0.74 -4.14
C ARG A 106 7.66 0.54 -3.43
N SER A 107 6.36 0.76 -3.38
CA SER A 107 5.72 1.89 -2.73
C SER A 107 4.35 1.49 -2.23
N ILE A 108 3.86 2.21 -1.23
CA ILE A 108 2.53 1.97 -0.66
C ILE A 108 1.40 2.19 -1.68
N VAL A 109 1.55 3.14 -2.62
CA VAL A 109 0.55 3.36 -3.67
C VAL A 109 0.42 2.16 -4.60
N GLN A 110 1.51 1.47 -4.91
CA GLN A 110 1.49 0.21 -5.65
C GLN A 110 0.82 -0.92 -4.85
N THR A 111 0.98 -0.92 -3.53
CA THR A 111 0.29 -1.87 -2.65
C THR A 111 -1.21 -1.60 -2.62
N LEU A 112 -1.62 -0.34 -2.52
CA LEU A 112 -3.03 0.05 -2.56
C LEU A 112 -3.68 -0.36 -3.88
N ALA A 113 -3.06 -0.06 -5.02
CA ALA A 113 -3.53 -0.48 -6.34
C ALA A 113 -3.66 -2.01 -6.47
N ALA A 114 -2.69 -2.76 -5.94
CA ALA A 114 -2.76 -4.22 -5.94
C ALA A 114 -3.91 -4.74 -5.08
N VAL A 115 -4.10 -4.18 -3.87
CA VAL A 115 -5.18 -4.61 -2.96
C VAL A 115 -6.55 -4.26 -3.52
N ALA A 116 -6.68 -3.12 -4.20
CA ALA A 116 -7.95 -2.69 -4.82
C ALA A 116 -8.50 -3.67 -5.86
N VAL A 117 -7.64 -4.44 -6.52
CA VAL A 117 -8.05 -5.43 -7.53
C VAL A 117 -8.05 -6.88 -7.02
N HIS A 118 -7.76 -7.08 -5.72
CA HIS A 118 -7.80 -8.41 -5.11
C HIS A 118 -9.19 -9.03 -5.19
N ASP A 119 -9.26 -10.26 -5.69
CA ASP A 119 -10.51 -11.04 -5.76
C ASP A 119 -10.30 -12.44 -5.16
N ALA A 120 -10.81 -12.64 -3.94
CA ALA A 120 -10.75 -13.92 -3.25
C ALA A 120 -11.54 -15.05 -3.95
N ALA A 121 -12.43 -14.72 -4.89
CA ALA A 121 -13.21 -15.69 -5.67
C ALA A 121 -12.46 -16.19 -6.90
N SER A 122 -11.44 -15.46 -7.38
CA SER A 122 -10.60 -15.88 -8.51
C SER A 122 -9.62 -16.98 -8.12
N SER A 123 -8.99 -17.64 -9.10
CA SER A 123 -7.91 -18.60 -8.79
C SER A 123 -6.72 -17.86 -8.18
N PHE A 124 -5.89 -18.56 -7.39
CA PHE A 124 -4.71 -17.96 -6.77
C PHE A 124 -3.77 -17.33 -7.80
N ASP A 125 -3.53 -18.03 -8.91
CA ASP A 125 -2.60 -17.55 -9.93
C ASP A 125 -3.15 -16.36 -10.70
N ASP A 126 -4.45 -16.33 -11.00
CA ASP A 126 -5.08 -15.19 -11.67
C ASP A 126 -5.08 -13.95 -10.78
N ASP A 127 -5.35 -14.13 -9.49
CA ASP A 127 -5.31 -13.05 -8.50
C ASP A 127 -3.89 -12.45 -8.37
N VAL A 128 -2.86 -13.33 -8.23
CA VAL A 128 -1.45 -12.91 -8.24
C VAL A 128 -1.10 -12.08 -9.48
N VAL A 129 -1.51 -12.56 -10.66
CA VAL A 129 -1.23 -11.87 -11.93
C VAL A 129 -1.95 -10.53 -12.00
N THR A 130 -3.22 -10.49 -11.58
CA THR A 130 -4.02 -9.26 -11.59
C THR A 130 -3.45 -8.22 -10.64
N MET A 131 -3.15 -8.61 -9.40
CA MET A 131 -2.54 -7.73 -8.41
C MET A 131 -1.14 -7.25 -8.84
N ALA A 132 -0.31 -8.13 -9.41
CA ALA A 132 1.02 -7.75 -9.89
C ALA A 132 0.95 -6.78 -11.09
N ARG A 133 -0.05 -6.93 -11.97
CA ARG A 133 -0.29 -6.00 -13.08
C ARG A 133 -0.69 -4.62 -12.58
N ALA A 134 -1.65 -4.53 -11.65
CA ALA A 134 -2.07 -3.26 -11.05
C ALA A 134 -0.91 -2.57 -10.35
N SER A 135 -0.17 -3.28 -9.49
CA SER A 135 1.03 -2.77 -8.85
C SER A 135 2.05 -2.22 -9.86
N SER A 136 2.29 -2.93 -10.97
CA SER A 136 3.28 -2.54 -11.97
C SER A 136 2.80 -1.40 -12.88
N ALA A 137 1.50 -1.26 -13.07
CA ALA A 137 0.90 -0.17 -13.86
C ALA A 137 0.96 1.17 -13.11
N THR A 138 0.89 1.13 -11.78
CA THR A 138 0.97 2.32 -10.93
C THR A 138 2.41 2.80 -10.84
N ARG A 139 2.72 3.95 -11.45
CA ARG A 139 3.98 4.65 -11.23
C ARG A 139 4.00 5.26 -9.84
N TYR A 140 5.16 5.31 -9.22
CA TYR A 140 5.29 5.87 -7.87
C TYR A 140 6.35 6.96 -7.81
N GLY A 141 6.09 7.92 -6.97
CA GLY A 141 6.99 9.02 -6.65
C GLY A 141 6.76 9.49 -5.22
N GLY A 142 7.40 10.58 -4.87
CA GLY A 142 7.18 11.19 -3.58
C GLY A 142 8.02 12.43 -3.36
N VAL A 143 7.69 13.15 -2.29
CA VAL A 143 8.39 14.35 -1.86
C VAL A 143 8.96 14.12 -0.47
N THR A 144 10.22 14.43 -0.28
CA THR A 144 10.90 14.36 1.02
C THR A 144 11.80 15.57 1.24
N VAL A 145 12.35 15.71 2.45
CA VAL A 145 13.29 16.80 2.78
C VAL A 145 14.68 16.21 2.97
N ALA A 146 15.67 16.84 2.33
CA ALA A 146 17.06 16.42 2.42
C ALA A 146 17.60 16.55 3.86
N SER A 147 18.05 15.44 4.43
CA SER A 147 18.66 15.39 5.76
C SER A 147 20.17 15.56 5.75
N LYS A 148 20.79 15.52 4.57
CA LYS A 148 22.23 15.69 4.34
C LYS A 148 22.49 16.26 2.95
N GLU A 149 23.65 16.86 2.75
CA GLU A 149 24.14 17.23 1.42
C GLU A 149 24.44 15.98 0.59
N ALA A 150 24.08 16.01 -0.68
CA ALA A 150 24.38 14.95 -1.63
C ALA A 150 24.47 15.49 -3.07
N ILE A 151 25.14 14.73 -3.93
CA ILE A 151 25.07 14.91 -5.38
C ILE A 151 24.07 13.89 -5.91
N THR A 152 23.07 14.36 -6.62
CA THR A 152 21.95 13.56 -7.15
C THR A 152 21.90 13.70 -8.67
N THR A 153 21.01 12.93 -9.31
CA THR A 153 20.77 13.07 -10.75
C THR A 153 20.18 14.44 -11.13
N ALA A 154 19.45 15.08 -10.19
CA ALA A 154 18.90 16.43 -10.35
C ALA A 154 19.88 17.55 -10.01
N GLY A 155 21.09 17.22 -9.50
CA GLY A 155 22.10 18.19 -9.09
C GLY A 155 22.50 18.02 -7.62
N ARG A 156 23.17 19.07 -7.07
CA ARG A 156 23.61 19.09 -5.67
C ARG A 156 22.45 19.57 -4.79
N CYS A 157 22.10 18.81 -3.76
CA CYS A 157 21.14 19.23 -2.74
C CYS A 157 21.85 19.58 -1.42
N GLN A 158 21.24 20.48 -0.67
CA GLN A 158 21.64 20.89 0.67
C GLN A 158 20.64 20.38 1.72
N VAL A 159 21.05 20.42 2.99
CA VAL A 159 20.14 20.09 4.10
C VAL A 159 18.95 21.06 4.10
N GLY A 160 17.74 20.52 4.14
CA GLY A 160 16.50 21.31 4.12
C GLY A 160 15.89 21.49 2.73
N ASP A 161 16.63 21.18 1.65
CA ASP A 161 16.02 21.18 0.32
C ASP A 161 14.90 20.14 0.21
N VAL A 162 13.87 20.50 -0.54
CA VAL A 162 12.77 19.61 -0.86
C VAL A 162 13.13 18.80 -2.10
N LEU A 163 13.10 17.49 -1.96
CA LEU A 163 13.48 16.54 -3.01
C LEU A 163 12.24 15.85 -3.57
N GLY A 164 12.09 15.88 -4.89
CA GLY A 164 11.10 15.10 -5.63
C GLY A 164 11.72 13.84 -6.22
N LEU A 165 11.09 12.69 -5.99
CA LEU A 165 11.55 11.40 -6.47
C LEU A 165 10.52 10.79 -7.42
N VAL A 166 11.01 10.11 -8.45
CA VAL A 166 10.22 9.27 -9.36
C VAL A 166 10.93 7.92 -9.49
N ASP A 167 10.20 6.83 -9.27
CA ASP A 167 10.70 5.46 -9.36
C ASP A 167 11.95 5.18 -8.49
N GLY A 168 12.16 6.03 -7.45
CA GLY A 168 13.28 5.95 -6.52
C GLY A 168 14.45 6.90 -6.82
N ASP A 169 14.48 7.56 -7.98
CA ASP A 169 15.50 8.51 -8.36
C ASP A 169 15.10 9.95 -8.02
N ILE A 170 16.02 10.76 -7.51
CA ILE A 170 15.80 12.18 -7.26
C ILE A 170 15.83 12.92 -8.59
N VAL A 171 14.67 13.44 -9.00
CA VAL A 171 14.49 14.11 -10.30
C VAL A 171 14.24 15.61 -10.17
N GLU A 172 13.96 16.09 -8.95
CA GLU A 172 13.64 17.49 -8.68
C GLU A 172 14.23 17.93 -7.35
N ILE A 173 14.73 19.19 -7.30
CA ILE A 173 15.18 19.86 -6.08
C ILE A 173 14.49 21.23 -6.02
N GLY A 174 13.92 21.57 -4.87
CA GLY A 174 13.22 22.83 -4.66
C GLY A 174 13.20 23.25 -3.20
N ALA A 175 12.47 24.31 -2.90
CA ALA A 175 12.32 24.85 -1.55
C ALA A 175 10.90 24.66 -0.99
N ASP A 176 9.94 24.34 -1.86
CA ASP A 176 8.52 24.26 -1.51
C ASP A 176 7.94 22.89 -1.85
N VAL A 177 7.24 22.26 -0.88
CA VAL A 177 6.70 20.90 -1.01
C VAL A 177 5.61 20.85 -2.08
N THR A 178 4.73 21.84 -2.13
CA THR A 178 3.61 21.87 -3.08
C THR A 178 4.11 22.00 -4.51
N ALA A 179 5.04 22.93 -4.75
CA ALA A 179 5.64 23.13 -6.07
C ALA A 179 6.43 21.90 -6.56
N VAL A 180 7.21 21.25 -5.67
CA VAL A 180 7.95 20.03 -6.02
C VAL A 180 6.97 18.88 -6.29
N CYS A 181 5.90 18.75 -5.49
CA CYS A 181 4.87 17.74 -5.69
C CYS A 181 4.24 17.86 -7.08
N GLN A 182 3.84 19.05 -7.50
CA GLN A 182 3.26 19.31 -8.82
C GLN A 182 4.23 18.91 -9.95
N ARG A 183 5.52 19.28 -9.85
CA ARG A 183 6.53 18.90 -10.85
C ARG A 183 6.79 17.39 -10.90
N VAL A 184 6.74 16.70 -9.76
CA VAL A 184 6.83 15.23 -9.72
C VAL A 184 5.63 14.61 -10.43
N ILE A 185 4.41 15.08 -10.15
CA ILE A 185 3.19 14.62 -10.84
C ILE A 185 3.30 14.83 -12.36
N GLU A 186 3.73 16.03 -12.80
CA GLU A 186 3.92 16.32 -14.23
C GLU A 186 4.89 15.34 -14.91
N ARG A 187 6.00 14.98 -14.23
CA ARG A 187 6.98 14.02 -14.75
C ARG A 187 6.47 12.58 -14.79
N MET A 188 5.54 12.24 -13.91
CA MET A 188 4.94 10.91 -13.83
C MET A 188 3.75 10.75 -14.76
N SER A 189 3.01 11.83 -15.01
CA SER A 189 1.80 11.82 -15.82
C SER A 189 2.10 11.64 -17.30
N SER A 190 1.17 11.01 -17.99
CA SER A 190 1.12 10.82 -19.44
C SER A 190 -0.25 11.23 -19.97
N SER A 191 -0.44 11.19 -21.27
CA SER A 191 -1.76 11.44 -21.89
C SER A 191 -2.81 10.37 -21.57
N THR A 192 -2.41 9.28 -20.97
CA THR A 192 -3.28 8.16 -20.58
C THR A 192 -3.43 8.03 -19.06
N SER A 193 -2.91 8.99 -18.30
CA SER A 193 -3.08 8.99 -16.86
C SER A 193 -4.49 9.41 -16.49
N GLU A 194 -5.16 8.61 -15.65
CA GLU A 194 -6.55 8.79 -15.24
C GLU A 194 -6.68 9.13 -13.76
N LEU A 195 -5.74 8.66 -12.91
CA LEU A 195 -5.81 8.83 -11.47
C LEU A 195 -4.45 9.23 -10.89
N VAL A 196 -4.48 10.21 -9.98
CA VAL A 196 -3.38 10.54 -9.08
C VAL A 196 -3.81 10.23 -7.65
N THR A 197 -3.04 9.38 -6.96
CA THR A 197 -3.22 9.09 -5.53
C THR A 197 -2.15 9.80 -4.72
N LEU A 198 -2.56 10.62 -3.76
CA LEU A 198 -1.67 11.23 -2.78
C LEU A 198 -1.82 10.55 -1.42
N VAL A 199 -0.73 10.04 -0.88
CA VAL A 199 -0.68 9.58 0.51
C VAL A 199 0.09 10.62 1.31
N THR A 200 -0.59 11.32 2.22
CA THR A 200 -0.05 12.48 2.95
C THR A 200 0.26 12.18 4.40
N VAL A 201 1.23 12.89 4.96
CA VAL A 201 1.40 12.93 6.42
C VAL A 201 0.22 13.68 7.06
N LEU A 202 0.05 13.50 8.39
CA LEU A 202 -1.03 14.21 9.13
C LEU A 202 -0.88 15.72 9.09
N ASP A 203 0.36 16.23 9.15
CA ASP A 203 0.68 17.66 9.15
C ASP A 203 1.20 18.13 7.77
N CYS A 204 0.55 17.69 6.68
CA CYS A 204 0.92 18.17 5.35
C CYS A 204 0.54 19.65 5.18
N PRO A 205 1.25 20.41 4.30
CA PRO A 205 0.89 21.79 4.02
C PRO A 205 -0.59 21.91 3.59
N PRO A 206 -1.37 22.84 4.17
CA PRO A 206 -2.83 22.92 3.93
C PRO A 206 -3.18 23.32 2.49
N ASP A 207 -2.27 23.97 1.79
CA ASP A 207 -2.40 24.37 0.39
C ASP A 207 -2.04 23.27 -0.61
N LEU A 208 -1.36 22.20 -0.17
CA LEU A 208 -0.89 21.13 -1.04
C LEU A 208 -2.02 20.46 -1.84
N VAL A 209 -3.03 19.93 -1.14
CA VAL A 209 -4.13 19.21 -1.78
C VAL A 209 -4.95 20.14 -2.70
N PRO A 210 -5.37 21.35 -2.27
CA PRO A 210 -6.04 22.29 -3.15
C PRO A 210 -5.23 22.67 -4.40
N ALA A 211 -3.92 22.91 -4.25
CA ALA A 211 -3.06 23.26 -5.37
C ALA A 211 -2.88 22.11 -6.37
N VAL A 212 -2.71 20.88 -5.89
CA VAL A 212 -2.64 19.70 -6.77
C VAL A 212 -3.99 19.46 -7.45
N ALA A 213 -5.11 19.57 -6.74
CA ALA A 213 -6.44 19.42 -7.33
C ALA A 213 -6.68 20.44 -8.46
N ALA A 214 -6.33 21.71 -8.24
CA ALA A 214 -6.44 22.74 -9.28
C ALA A 214 -5.55 22.46 -10.48
N HIS A 215 -4.35 21.93 -10.26
CA HIS A 215 -3.42 21.54 -11.33
C HIS A 215 -3.98 20.39 -12.19
N LEU A 216 -4.54 19.36 -11.57
CA LEU A 216 -5.08 18.18 -12.27
C LEU A 216 -6.40 18.43 -12.98
N GLN A 217 -7.22 19.38 -12.52
CA GLN A 217 -8.49 19.75 -13.18
C GLN A 217 -8.31 20.10 -14.66
N SER A 218 -7.20 20.74 -15.02
CA SER A 218 -6.91 21.10 -16.41
C SER A 218 -6.57 19.89 -17.28
N ALA A 219 -6.12 18.80 -16.68
CA ALA A 219 -5.72 17.56 -17.34
C ALA A 219 -6.83 16.48 -17.34
N LEU A 220 -7.98 16.73 -16.70
CA LEU A 220 -9.07 15.75 -16.53
C LEU A 220 -8.60 14.45 -15.83
N VAL A 221 -7.69 14.59 -14.89
CA VAL A 221 -7.17 13.47 -14.07
C VAL A 221 -7.82 13.52 -12.69
N ASP A 222 -8.32 12.41 -12.22
CA ASP A 222 -8.92 12.29 -10.89
C ASP A 222 -7.87 12.33 -9.79
N LEU A 223 -8.25 12.85 -8.62
CA LEU A 223 -7.39 12.94 -7.44
C LEU A 223 -7.99 12.16 -6.28
N GLU A 224 -7.26 11.19 -5.78
CA GLU A 224 -7.54 10.51 -4.52
C GLU A 224 -6.53 10.93 -3.46
N VAL A 225 -7.01 11.21 -2.24
CA VAL A 225 -6.15 11.65 -1.13
C VAL A 225 -6.35 10.75 0.08
N VAL A 226 -5.27 10.13 0.51
CA VAL A 226 -5.22 9.25 1.69
C VAL A 226 -4.41 9.95 2.79
N ALA A 227 -5.02 10.19 3.94
CA ALA A 227 -4.32 10.65 5.14
C ALA A 227 -3.54 9.49 5.76
N GLY A 228 -2.37 9.20 5.20
CA GLY A 228 -1.60 8.00 5.53
C GLY A 228 -0.92 8.03 6.88
N GLY A 229 -0.48 9.21 7.32
CA GLY A 229 0.26 9.39 8.57
C GLY A 229 1.65 8.74 8.56
N GLN A 230 2.22 8.50 7.37
CA GLN A 230 3.55 7.91 7.21
C GLN A 230 4.65 8.86 7.71
N PRO A 231 5.75 8.34 8.29
CA PRO A 231 6.88 9.15 8.69
C PRO A 231 7.75 9.56 7.48
N TYR A 232 8.49 10.67 7.60
CA TYR A 232 9.57 11.11 6.70
C TYR A 232 9.20 11.53 5.28
N TRP A 233 8.04 11.15 4.79
CA TRP A 233 7.58 11.47 3.46
C TRP A 233 6.36 12.37 3.55
N PRO A 234 6.51 13.71 3.41
CA PRO A 234 5.37 14.63 3.35
C PRO A 234 4.30 14.15 2.40
N VAL A 235 4.69 13.62 1.25
CA VAL A 235 3.77 13.08 0.25
C VAL A 235 4.39 11.87 -0.45
N ILE A 236 3.61 10.81 -0.62
CA ILE A 236 3.87 9.73 -1.57
C ILE A 236 2.83 9.84 -2.68
N ILE A 237 3.25 9.62 -3.92
CA ILE A 237 2.46 9.90 -5.12
C ILE A 237 2.33 8.63 -5.93
N GLY A 238 1.10 8.27 -6.31
CA GLY A 238 0.79 7.25 -7.31
C GLY A 238 0.21 7.92 -8.56
N VAL A 239 0.52 7.40 -9.75
CA VAL A 239 -0.10 7.81 -11.02
C VAL A 239 -0.44 6.57 -11.83
N GLU A 240 -1.71 6.47 -12.25
CA GLU A 240 -2.28 5.40 -13.06
C GLU A 240 -2.82 5.91 -14.38
#